data_e2d489de1990a5cf9f0e7778e2fc3a8c
#
_entry.id   e2d489de1990a5cf9f0e7778e2fc3a8c
#
_cell.length_a   1.000
_cell.length_b   1.000
_cell.length_c   1.000
_cell.angle_alpha   90.00
_cell.angle_beta   90.00
_cell.angle_gamma   90.00
#
_symmetry.space_group_name_H-M   'P 1'
#
loop_
_entity.id
_entity.type
_entity.pdbx_description
1 polymer ?
#
loop_
_entity_poly.entity_id
_entity_poly.type
_entity_poly.pdbx_seq_one_letter_code
_entity_poly.pdbx_strand_id
1 'polypeptide(L)'
;MRDRVYLLGGLRSHIGIRYGIFKTVRPEVLGGEILHRVWSKYGKSALPDLVLCGNAVGPGGNIGRLTVLEAGLPEEVPAMTLDLQCASALAAIDLSAAKIASGMADFILAGGTESASLAPRRIYQEWDERSRKREPEFTAAQFRPGEFSDDAMLLGAERAAKKAGISKEEADEAALLSHKRASRVEKEGCLAPYIVPLFGSTRDEAIRPRMSERLLARAPHVTNVPDGILTAANACTMNDGAAFVALASDDWVKAHGAHPMAEIKAVRASGGDAACSPLMADQAVSQLLSREGLSYEDIDAFEYNEAFAVISADFMERHPSVKDRLNCFGGALAYGHPYGASGAEIMIHLMAILKQKNGHYGVAVIPAAGGVAEAILIENKMGRDA
;
A
#
# COMPACT_ATOMS: atom_id res chain seq x y z
N MET A 1 8.23 23.90 15.34
CA MET A 1 7.96 22.73 14.50
C MET A 1 8.57 23.03 13.13
N ARG A 2 9.19 22.05 12.49
CA ARG A 2 9.66 22.19 11.11
C ARG A 2 8.44 22.15 10.18
N ASP A 3 8.38 23.10 9.23
CA ASP A 3 7.15 23.30 8.47
C ASP A 3 7.04 22.40 7.23
N ARG A 4 8.13 21.72 6.82
CA ARG A 4 8.16 20.94 5.57
C ARG A 4 8.84 19.60 5.72
N VAL A 5 8.18 18.57 5.20
CA VAL A 5 8.68 17.21 5.10
C VAL A 5 8.61 16.75 3.64
N TYR A 6 9.73 16.28 3.13
CA TYR A 6 9.87 15.92 1.73
C TYR A 6 10.02 14.42 1.53
N LEU A 7 9.42 13.93 0.46
CA LEU A 7 9.69 12.64 -0.15
C LEU A 7 10.77 12.82 -1.21
N LEU A 8 11.95 12.26 -0.98
CA LEU A 8 13.06 12.32 -1.93
C LEU A 8 12.82 11.36 -3.10
N GLY A 9 12.09 10.28 -2.87
CA GLY A 9 11.74 9.26 -3.82
C GLY A 9 11.65 7.89 -3.17
N GLY A 10 11.47 6.86 -3.98
CA GLY A 10 11.36 5.48 -3.50
C GLY A 10 11.66 4.44 -4.57
N LEU A 11 11.82 3.20 -4.12
CA LEU A 11 11.99 2.02 -4.97
C LEU A 11 11.18 0.86 -4.42
N ARG A 12 10.79 -0.06 -5.32
CA ARG A 12 10.13 -1.30 -4.97
C ARG A 12 10.71 -2.50 -5.71
N SER A 13 10.49 -3.69 -5.20
CA SER A 13 10.69 -4.92 -5.97
C SER A 13 9.61 -5.04 -7.04
N HIS A 14 9.73 -6.01 -7.97
CA HIS A 14 8.53 -6.58 -8.58
C HIS A 14 7.64 -7.18 -7.49
N ILE A 15 6.36 -7.36 -7.79
CA ILE A 15 5.39 -8.00 -6.90
C ILE A 15 5.20 -9.43 -7.37
N GLY A 16 5.56 -10.38 -6.48
CA GLY A 16 5.38 -11.81 -6.70
C GLY A 16 4.00 -12.26 -6.24
N ILE A 17 3.38 -13.19 -6.95
CA ILE A 17 2.20 -13.89 -6.42
C ILE A 17 2.61 -14.84 -5.30
N ARG A 18 1.69 -15.15 -4.40
CA ARG A 18 1.92 -16.18 -3.37
C ARG A 18 2.37 -17.49 -4.02
N TYR A 19 3.48 -18.04 -3.53
CA TYR A 19 4.17 -19.22 -4.07
C TYR A 19 4.77 -19.02 -5.47
N GLY A 20 4.90 -17.76 -5.94
CA GLY A 20 5.55 -17.39 -7.19
C GLY A 20 7.07 -17.22 -7.08
N ILE A 21 7.59 -16.19 -7.75
CA ILE A 21 9.03 -15.95 -7.89
C ILE A 21 9.76 -15.75 -6.55
N PHE A 22 9.09 -15.16 -5.55
CA PHE A 22 9.69 -14.91 -4.23
C PHE A 22 9.35 -15.94 -3.16
N LYS A 23 8.77 -17.08 -3.51
CA LYS A 23 8.28 -18.11 -2.57
C LYS A 23 9.30 -18.63 -1.54
N THR A 24 10.59 -18.46 -1.80
CA THR A 24 11.68 -18.88 -0.91
C THR A 24 12.51 -17.71 -0.40
N VAL A 25 12.15 -16.49 -0.77
CA VAL A 25 12.86 -15.27 -0.36
C VAL A 25 12.22 -14.75 0.91
N ARG A 26 12.99 -14.72 2.00
CA ARG A 26 12.53 -14.19 3.28
C ARG A 26 12.22 -12.69 3.15
N PRO A 27 11.14 -12.19 3.80
CA PRO A 27 10.72 -10.80 3.64
C PRO A 27 11.81 -9.79 4.06
N GLU A 28 12.58 -10.08 5.13
CA GLU A 28 13.69 -9.21 5.54
C GLU A 28 14.82 -9.15 4.51
N VAL A 29 15.06 -10.23 3.76
CA VAL A 29 16.05 -10.26 2.67
C VAL A 29 15.57 -9.44 1.47
N LEU A 30 14.32 -9.65 1.04
CA LEU A 30 13.72 -8.86 -0.04
C LEU A 30 13.66 -7.37 0.32
N GLY A 31 13.22 -7.07 1.56
CA GLY A 31 13.18 -5.73 2.11
C GLY A 31 14.56 -5.09 2.21
N GLY A 32 15.57 -5.85 2.65
CA GLY A 32 16.95 -5.41 2.78
C GLY A 32 17.56 -4.94 1.47
N GLU A 33 17.35 -5.70 0.41
CA GLU A 33 17.80 -5.32 -0.95
C GLU A 33 17.18 -3.99 -1.43
N ILE A 34 15.88 -3.79 -1.21
CA ILE A 34 15.21 -2.53 -1.59
C ILE A 34 15.66 -1.39 -0.70
N LEU A 35 15.71 -1.60 0.62
CA LEU A 35 16.16 -0.59 1.59
C LEU A 35 17.58 -0.10 1.27
N HIS A 36 18.52 -1.02 1.00
CA HIS A 36 19.88 -0.69 0.56
C HIS A 36 19.89 0.20 -0.67
N ARG A 37 19.08 -0.13 -1.69
CA ARG A 37 19.01 0.64 -2.93
C ARG A 37 18.39 2.03 -2.73
N VAL A 38 17.38 2.16 -1.87
CA VAL A 38 16.78 3.46 -1.52
C VAL A 38 17.79 4.31 -0.76
N TRP A 39 18.46 3.75 0.24
CA TRP A 39 19.52 4.44 0.98
C TRP A 39 20.67 4.88 0.04
N SER A 40 21.20 3.98 -0.77
CA SER A 40 22.29 4.29 -1.72
C SER A 40 21.91 5.39 -2.72
N LYS A 41 20.66 5.41 -3.19
CA LYS A 41 20.18 6.36 -4.20
C LYS A 41 19.87 7.73 -3.62
N TYR A 42 19.26 7.79 -2.43
CA TYR A 42 18.70 9.02 -1.89
C TYR A 42 19.42 9.52 -0.63
N GLY A 43 20.17 8.70 0.08
CA GLY A 43 20.79 9.03 1.36
C GLY A 43 22.00 9.95 1.28
N LYS A 44 22.57 10.19 0.08
CA LYS A 44 23.75 11.08 -0.06
C LYS A 44 24.87 10.76 0.92
N SER A 45 25.08 9.49 1.23
CA SER A 45 26.03 8.96 2.25
C SER A 45 25.66 9.29 3.70
N ALA A 46 24.55 9.96 3.99
CA ALA A 46 24.05 10.12 5.34
C ALA A 46 23.38 8.82 5.82
N LEU A 47 23.51 8.54 7.11
CA LEU A 47 22.76 7.46 7.73
C LEU A 47 21.35 7.93 8.07
N PRO A 48 20.33 7.07 7.95
CA PRO A 48 18.99 7.41 8.41
C PRO A 48 18.96 7.43 9.96
N ASP A 49 18.27 8.40 10.51
CA ASP A 49 18.00 8.49 11.96
C ASP A 49 17.13 7.33 12.45
N LEU A 50 16.32 6.76 11.55
CA LEU A 50 15.39 5.70 11.85
C LEU A 50 14.95 5.01 10.55
N VAL A 51 14.63 3.71 10.65
CA VAL A 51 13.88 2.96 9.64
C VAL A 51 12.54 2.52 10.20
N LEU A 52 11.44 2.83 9.52
CA LEU A 52 10.10 2.36 9.84
C LEU A 52 9.62 1.39 8.76
N CYS A 53 9.33 0.15 9.16
CA CYS A 53 9.03 -0.95 8.26
C CYS A 53 7.66 -1.57 8.56
N GLY A 54 6.74 -1.48 7.61
CA GLY A 54 5.45 -2.18 7.65
C GLY A 54 5.63 -3.68 7.42
N ASN A 55 4.92 -4.49 8.21
CA ASN A 55 4.79 -5.93 8.00
C ASN A 55 3.56 -6.43 8.75
N ALA A 56 2.65 -7.15 8.10
CA ALA A 56 1.36 -7.54 8.65
C ALA A 56 1.21 -9.05 8.89
N VAL A 57 1.70 -9.89 7.99
CA VAL A 57 1.52 -11.34 8.08
C VAL A 57 2.83 -12.10 8.38
N GLY A 58 3.91 -11.39 8.55
CA GLY A 58 5.24 -11.94 8.74
C GLY A 58 5.45 -12.69 10.06
N PRO A 59 6.69 -13.15 10.27
CA PRO A 59 7.01 -14.09 11.37
C PRO A 59 6.90 -13.47 12.78
N GLY A 60 6.60 -12.18 12.88
CA GLY A 60 6.65 -11.45 14.15
C GLY A 60 8.07 -11.00 14.51
N GLY A 61 8.22 -10.46 15.72
CA GLY A 61 9.46 -9.81 16.12
C GLY A 61 9.65 -8.45 15.45
N ASN A 62 10.87 -7.92 15.48
CA ASN A 62 11.19 -6.66 14.81
C ASN A 62 11.79 -6.93 13.42
N ILE A 63 10.95 -7.26 12.46
CA ILE A 63 11.39 -7.55 11.09
C ILE A 63 12.04 -6.32 10.43
N GLY A 64 11.62 -5.11 10.78
CA GLY A 64 12.28 -3.88 10.34
C GLY A 64 13.74 -3.82 10.75
N ARG A 65 14.07 -4.30 11.96
CA ARG A 65 15.47 -4.41 12.40
C ARG A 65 16.24 -5.44 11.59
N LEU A 66 15.64 -6.59 11.32
CA LEU A 66 16.27 -7.61 10.48
C LEU A 66 16.51 -7.06 9.06
N THR A 67 15.55 -6.33 8.51
CA THR A 67 15.67 -5.67 7.19
C THR A 67 16.84 -4.68 7.14
N VAL A 68 17.06 -3.89 8.20
CA VAL A 68 18.21 -2.96 8.31
C VAL A 68 19.53 -3.71 8.28
N LEU A 69 19.63 -4.80 9.03
CA LEU A 69 20.85 -5.64 9.10
C LEU A 69 21.12 -6.37 7.78
N GLU A 70 20.10 -6.94 7.15
CA GLU A 70 20.20 -7.58 5.83
C GLU A 70 20.56 -6.56 4.74
N ALA A 71 20.12 -5.30 4.86
CA ALA A 71 20.50 -4.21 3.97
C ALA A 71 21.98 -3.79 4.09
N GLY A 72 22.70 -4.28 5.10
CA GLY A 72 24.07 -3.90 5.39
C GLY A 72 24.23 -2.46 5.90
N LEU A 73 23.18 -1.86 6.45
CA LEU A 73 23.30 -0.59 7.15
C LEU A 73 24.00 -0.80 8.49
N PRO A 74 24.71 0.23 9.00
CA PRO A 74 25.36 0.16 10.31
C PRO A 74 24.40 -0.21 11.45
N GLU A 75 24.89 -0.94 12.45
CA GLU A 75 24.08 -1.41 13.58
C GLU A 75 23.55 -0.27 14.46
N GLU A 76 24.11 0.92 14.36
CA GLU A 76 23.66 2.13 15.03
C GLU A 76 22.33 2.66 14.48
N VAL A 77 21.94 2.26 13.25
CA VAL A 77 20.66 2.69 12.65
C VAL A 77 19.50 1.96 13.33
N PRO A 78 18.66 2.64 14.11
CA PRO A 78 17.52 2.01 14.76
C PRO A 78 16.43 1.70 13.74
N ALA A 79 15.59 0.69 14.05
CA ALA A 79 14.45 0.35 13.24
C ALA A 79 13.28 -0.19 14.07
N MET A 80 12.06 0.03 13.57
CA MET A 80 10.83 -0.48 14.15
C MET A 80 9.98 -1.15 13.09
N THR A 81 9.22 -2.16 13.51
CA THR A 81 8.16 -2.76 12.71
C THR A 81 6.81 -2.18 13.11
N LEU A 82 5.99 -1.86 12.11
CA LEU A 82 4.62 -1.37 12.28
C LEU A 82 3.64 -2.39 11.70
N ASP A 83 2.56 -2.61 12.43
CA ASP A 83 1.41 -3.37 11.95
C ASP A 83 0.14 -2.50 12.09
N LEU A 84 -0.32 -1.95 10.98
CA LEU A 84 -1.65 -1.41 10.76
C LEU A 84 -2.31 -2.19 9.62
N GLN A 85 -2.08 -3.50 9.59
CA GLN A 85 -2.53 -4.39 8.53
C GLN A 85 -2.10 -3.88 7.13
N CYS A 86 -3.03 -3.79 6.17
CA CYS A 86 -2.76 -3.29 4.82
C CYS A 86 -2.12 -1.89 4.77
N ALA A 87 -2.41 -1.04 5.76
CA ALA A 87 -1.92 0.34 5.80
C ALA A 87 -0.55 0.50 6.48
N SER A 88 0.12 -0.58 6.89
CA SER A 88 1.34 -0.54 7.70
C SER A 88 2.45 0.34 7.10
N ALA A 89 2.73 0.24 5.80
CA ALA A 89 3.77 1.06 5.17
C ALA A 89 3.34 2.53 5.00
N LEU A 90 2.04 2.80 4.80
CA LEU A 90 1.55 4.17 4.72
C LEU A 90 1.61 4.85 6.09
N ALA A 91 1.26 4.12 7.16
CA ALA A 91 1.44 4.57 8.54
C ALA A 91 2.92 4.77 8.90
N ALA A 92 3.84 3.97 8.34
CA ALA A 92 5.27 4.19 8.49
C ALA A 92 5.70 5.53 7.87
N ILE A 93 5.14 5.92 6.74
CA ILE A 93 5.38 7.21 6.08
C ILE A 93 4.80 8.36 6.91
N ASP A 94 3.56 8.24 7.41
CA ASP A 94 2.92 9.23 8.30
C ASP A 94 3.75 9.46 9.57
N LEU A 95 4.07 8.41 10.31
CA LEU A 95 4.87 8.51 11.52
C LEU A 95 6.27 9.09 11.26
N SER A 96 6.87 8.80 10.11
CA SER A 96 8.13 9.41 9.69
C SER A 96 7.97 10.91 9.46
N ALA A 97 6.91 11.32 8.79
CA ALA A 97 6.60 12.73 8.57
C ALA A 97 6.37 13.46 9.91
N ALA A 98 5.64 12.86 10.84
CA ALA A 98 5.42 13.43 12.18
C ALA A 98 6.73 13.58 12.97
N LYS A 99 7.62 12.58 12.93
CA LYS A 99 8.94 12.65 13.60
C LYS A 99 9.84 13.75 13.01
N ILE A 100 9.86 13.88 11.70
CA ILE A 100 10.63 14.92 11.01
C ILE A 100 10.04 16.30 11.33
N ALA A 101 8.73 16.47 11.21
CA ALA A 101 8.05 17.72 11.52
C ALA A 101 8.24 18.16 12.98
N SER A 102 8.31 17.22 13.93
CA SER A 102 8.60 17.51 15.34
C SER A 102 10.07 17.83 15.63
N GLY A 103 10.98 17.64 14.66
CA GLY A 103 12.42 17.84 14.83
C GLY A 103 13.14 16.69 15.55
N MET A 104 12.49 15.53 15.70
CA MET A 104 13.10 14.33 16.31
C MET A 104 14.00 13.57 15.33
N ALA A 105 13.90 13.84 14.04
CA ALA A 105 14.70 13.25 12.97
C ALA A 105 14.82 14.20 11.81
N ASP A 106 15.82 13.98 10.96
CA ASP A 106 16.07 14.73 9.74
C ASP A 106 15.95 13.87 8.48
N PHE A 107 16.30 12.57 8.56
CA PHE A 107 16.30 11.65 7.45
C PHE A 107 15.81 10.27 7.90
N ILE A 108 14.70 9.81 7.34
CA ILE A 108 14.07 8.52 7.68
C ILE A 108 13.83 7.72 6.40
N LEU A 109 14.05 6.41 6.46
CA LEU A 109 13.59 5.48 5.43
C LEU A 109 12.32 4.79 5.95
N ALA A 110 11.24 4.88 5.18
CA ALA A 110 9.94 4.34 5.53
C ALA A 110 9.38 3.46 4.41
N GLY A 111 8.69 2.42 4.77
CA GLY A 111 8.10 1.51 3.79
C GLY A 111 7.71 0.20 4.41
N GLY A 112 7.96 -0.90 3.72
CA GLY A 112 7.68 -2.20 4.26
C GLY A 112 8.07 -3.35 3.36
N THR A 113 7.94 -4.54 3.90
CA THR A 113 8.19 -5.81 3.22
C THR A 113 7.17 -6.84 3.67
N GLU A 114 6.76 -7.71 2.76
CA GLU A 114 5.78 -8.74 3.05
C GLU A 114 6.09 -10.02 2.28
N SER A 115 5.82 -11.17 2.90
CA SER A 115 5.79 -12.45 2.21
C SER A 115 4.54 -13.24 2.61
N ALA A 116 3.55 -13.28 1.73
CA ALA A 116 2.41 -14.16 1.87
C ALA A 116 2.81 -15.64 1.66
N SER A 117 3.90 -15.89 0.92
CA SER A 117 4.43 -17.23 0.67
C SER A 117 5.05 -17.88 1.91
N LEU A 118 5.71 -17.07 2.74
CA LEU A 118 6.42 -17.52 3.95
C LEU A 118 5.72 -17.08 5.24
N ALA A 119 4.48 -16.64 5.16
CA ALA A 119 3.68 -16.30 6.35
C ALA A 119 3.64 -17.51 7.31
N PRO A 120 3.92 -17.30 8.61
CA PRO A 120 3.95 -18.40 9.57
C PRO A 120 2.53 -18.93 9.81
N ARG A 121 2.43 -20.20 10.11
CA ARG A 121 1.21 -20.81 10.66
C ARG A 121 1.07 -20.42 12.12
N ARG A 122 -0.13 -20.05 12.53
CA ARG A 122 -0.42 -19.56 13.88
C ARG A 122 -1.40 -20.52 14.56
N ILE A 123 -1.15 -20.79 15.87
CA ILE A 123 -2.00 -21.67 16.67
C ILE A 123 -2.21 -20.95 18.02
N TYR A 124 -3.46 -20.85 18.46
CA TYR A 124 -3.77 -20.40 19.83
C TYR A 124 -3.40 -21.45 20.84
N GLN A 125 -2.98 -21.01 22.02
CA GLN A 125 -2.74 -21.90 23.16
C GLN A 125 -4.07 -22.57 23.58
N GLU A 126 -4.00 -23.79 24.12
CA GLU A 126 -5.16 -24.61 24.49
C GLU A 126 -6.10 -23.95 25.53
N TRP A 127 -5.53 -23.10 26.39
CA TRP A 127 -6.30 -22.34 27.39
C TRP A 127 -6.87 -21.02 26.86
N ASP A 128 -6.54 -20.60 25.64
CA ASP A 128 -7.17 -19.46 25.00
C ASP A 128 -8.56 -19.87 24.48
N GLU A 129 -9.62 -19.16 24.89
CA GLU A 129 -10.97 -19.49 24.48
C GLU A 129 -11.16 -19.51 22.95
N ARG A 130 -10.32 -18.78 22.20
CA ARG A 130 -10.33 -18.72 20.74
C ARG A 130 -9.94 -20.04 20.10
N SER A 131 -9.14 -20.88 20.80
CA SER A 131 -8.78 -22.22 20.32
C SER A 131 -9.98 -23.16 20.17
N ARG A 132 -11.09 -22.84 20.85
CA ARG A 132 -12.36 -23.59 20.82
C ARG A 132 -13.40 -23.01 19.87
N LYS A 133 -13.14 -21.81 19.31
CA LYS A 133 -14.08 -21.04 18.47
C LYS A 133 -13.74 -21.08 16.99
N ARG A 134 -12.62 -21.66 16.63
CA ARG A 134 -12.13 -21.81 15.24
C ARG A 134 -11.21 -23.03 15.13
N GLU A 135 -10.82 -23.36 13.89
CA GLU A 135 -9.77 -24.36 13.66
C GLU A 135 -8.50 -23.98 14.43
N PRO A 136 -7.77 -24.99 14.99
CA PRO A 136 -6.58 -24.74 15.78
C PRO A 136 -5.52 -23.89 15.05
N GLU A 137 -5.32 -24.16 13.77
CA GLU A 137 -4.41 -23.41 12.90
C GLU A 137 -5.19 -22.33 12.13
N PHE A 138 -4.65 -21.11 12.09
CA PHE A 138 -5.26 -19.99 11.38
C PHE A 138 -4.25 -19.17 10.62
N THR A 139 -4.69 -18.51 9.55
CA THR A 139 -3.86 -17.66 8.68
C THR A 139 -4.22 -16.18 8.80
N ALA A 140 -5.50 -15.85 8.99
CA ALA A 140 -5.94 -14.48 9.19
C ALA A 140 -6.01 -14.10 10.67
N ALA A 141 -5.51 -12.94 11.04
CA ALA A 141 -5.69 -12.38 12.38
C ALA A 141 -7.16 -12.08 12.65
N GLN A 142 -7.51 -11.94 13.91
CA GLN A 142 -8.82 -11.44 14.31
C GLN A 142 -8.85 -9.91 14.12
N PHE A 143 -9.77 -9.40 13.30
CA PHE A 143 -9.86 -7.97 12.97
C PHE A 143 -10.89 -7.21 13.79
N ARG A 144 -11.87 -7.92 14.38
CA ARG A 144 -12.84 -7.34 15.31
C ARG A 144 -13.29 -8.35 16.37
N PRO A 145 -13.74 -7.89 17.54
CA PRO A 145 -14.25 -8.79 18.57
C PRO A 145 -15.36 -9.70 18.05
N GLY A 146 -15.29 -10.98 18.39
CA GLY A 146 -16.32 -11.97 18.04
C GLY A 146 -16.28 -12.51 16.61
N GLU A 147 -15.42 -12.01 15.72
CA GLU A 147 -15.24 -12.53 14.36
C GLU A 147 -13.97 -13.38 14.27
N PHE A 148 -14.13 -14.67 13.97
CA PHE A 148 -13.02 -15.63 13.97
C PHE A 148 -12.80 -16.30 12.61
N SER A 149 -13.50 -15.84 11.55
CA SER A 149 -13.38 -16.40 10.20
C SER A 149 -12.10 -15.94 9.50
N ASP A 150 -11.42 -16.85 8.82
CA ASP A 150 -10.33 -16.50 7.90
C ASP A 150 -10.85 -15.71 6.67
N ASP A 151 -12.16 -15.79 6.39
CA ASP A 151 -12.82 -15.05 5.32
C ASP A 151 -13.34 -13.66 5.78
N ALA A 152 -12.98 -13.20 6.98
CA ALA A 152 -13.52 -11.96 7.58
C ALA A 152 -13.43 -10.75 6.63
N MET A 153 -12.30 -10.61 5.89
CA MET A 153 -12.11 -9.52 4.94
C MET A 153 -12.98 -9.66 3.68
N LEU A 154 -13.13 -10.88 3.16
CA LEU A 154 -14.01 -11.16 2.02
C LEU A 154 -15.47 -10.86 2.39
N LEU A 155 -15.93 -11.34 3.56
CA LEU A 155 -17.27 -11.06 4.09
C LEU A 155 -17.46 -9.57 4.37
N GLY A 156 -16.40 -8.87 4.80
CA GLY A 156 -16.41 -7.42 4.98
C GLY A 156 -16.59 -6.67 3.67
N ALA A 157 -15.95 -7.13 2.60
CA ALA A 157 -16.07 -6.54 1.28
C ALA A 157 -17.46 -6.79 0.64
N GLU A 158 -18.07 -7.97 0.85
CA GLU A 158 -19.48 -8.22 0.46
C GLU A 158 -20.44 -7.27 1.19
N ARG A 159 -20.25 -7.09 2.51
CA ARG A 159 -21.05 -6.12 3.29
C ARG A 159 -20.85 -4.69 2.79
N ALA A 160 -19.62 -4.32 2.45
CA ALA A 160 -19.30 -3.01 1.91
C ALA A 160 -19.99 -2.78 0.56
N ALA A 161 -19.93 -3.76 -0.34
CA ALA A 161 -20.58 -3.70 -1.65
C ALA A 161 -22.11 -3.51 -1.50
N LYS A 162 -22.74 -4.31 -0.65
CA LYS A 162 -24.19 -4.19 -0.37
C LYS A 162 -24.53 -2.82 0.22
N LYS A 163 -23.71 -2.32 1.16
CA LYS A 163 -23.95 -1.01 1.83
C LYS A 163 -23.77 0.17 0.86
N ALA A 164 -22.82 0.07 -0.06
CA ALA A 164 -22.56 1.08 -1.08
C ALA A 164 -23.48 0.95 -2.31
N GLY A 165 -24.22 -0.15 -2.45
CA GLY A 165 -25.08 -0.42 -3.60
C GLY A 165 -24.30 -0.81 -4.87
N ILE A 166 -23.08 -1.28 -4.73
CA ILE A 166 -22.21 -1.66 -5.85
C ILE A 166 -22.61 -3.02 -6.40
N SER A 167 -22.88 -3.08 -7.69
CA SER A 167 -23.17 -4.29 -8.44
C SER A 167 -21.90 -5.09 -8.78
N LYS A 168 -22.08 -6.36 -9.20
CA LYS A 168 -20.98 -7.17 -9.72
C LYS A 168 -20.37 -6.57 -10.97
N GLU A 169 -21.20 -6.03 -11.85
CA GLU A 169 -20.80 -5.41 -13.12
C GLU A 169 -19.88 -4.22 -12.90
N GLU A 170 -20.20 -3.33 -11.95
CA GLU A 170 -19.37 -2.16 -11.58
C GLU A 170 -18.04 -2.62 -10.94
N ALA A 171 -18.06 -3.62 -10.09
CA ALA A 171 -16.85 -4.20 -9.51
C ALA A 171 -15.96 -4.85 -10.58
N ASP A 172 -16.55 -5.58 -11.53
CA ASP A 172 -15.84 -6.23 -12.63
C ASP A 172 -15.26 -5.18 -13.61
N GLU A 173 -15.96 -4.08 -13.87
CA GLU A 173 -15.44 -2.96 -14.67
C GLU A 173 -14.21 -2.33 -14.01
N ALA A 174 -14.26 -2.07 -12.71
CA ALA A 174 -13.12 -1.56 -11.96
C ALA A 174 -11.89 -2.50 -12.06
N ALA A 175 -12.10 -3.81 -11.91
CA ALA A 175 -11.04 -4.81 -12.05
C ALA A 175 -10.46 -4.84 -13.47
N LEU A 176 -11.31 -4.78 -14.49
CA LEU A 176 -10.89 -4.73 -15.89
C LEU A 176 -10.04 -3.49 -16.18
N LEU A 177 -10.47 -2.33 -15.67
CA LEU A 177 -9.78 -1.06 -15.84
C LEU A 177 -8.41 -1.08 -15.18
N SER A 178 -8.28 -1.62 -13.95
CA SER A 178 -7.04 -1.80 -13.24
C SER A 178 -6.02 -2.61 -14.07
N HIS A 179 -6.41 -3.80 -14.56
CA HIS A 179 -5.54 -4.63 -15.39
C HIS A 179 -5.17 -3.99 -16.74
N LYS A 180 -6.10 -3.28 -17.39
CA LYS A 180 -5.83 -2.56 -18.65
C LYS A 180 -4.77 -1.46 -18.43
N ARG A 181 -4.90 -0.69 -17.35
CA ARG A 181 -3.96 0.39 -16.98
C ARG A 181 -2.59 -0.17 -16.63
N ALA A 182 -2.52 -1.20 -15.77
CA ALA A 182 -1.26 -1.83 -15.38
C ALA A 182 -0.53 -2.46 -16.58
N SER A 183 -1.24 -3.14 -17.48
CA SER A 183 -0.66 -3.73 -18.69
C SER A 183 -0.11 -2.69 -19.66
N ARG A 184 -0.77 -1.53 -19.79
CA ARG A 184 -0.27 -0.39 -20.56
C ARG A 184 1.02 0.15 -19.94
N VAL A 185 1.02 0.41 -18.64
CA VAL A 185 2.15 0.96 -17.88
C VAL A 185 3.37 0.03 -17.91
N GLU A 186 3.15 -1.29 -17.79
CA GLU A 186 4.19 -2.32 -17.95
C GLU A 186 4.81 -2.24 -19.35
N LYS A 187 3.99 -2.16 -20.41
CA LYS A 187 4.45 -2.08 -21.80
C LYS A 187 5.20 -0.76 -22.10
N GLU A 188 4.74 0.35 -21.55
CA GLU A 188 5.34 1.68 -21.72
C GLU A 188 6.57 1.89 -20.84
N GLY A 189 6.79 1.04 -19.83
CA GLY A 189 7.92 1.12 -18.90
C GLY A 189 7.86 2.30 -17.93
N CYS A 190 6.66 2.87 -17.68
CA CYS A 190 6.50 4.07 -16.84
C CYS A 190 7.02 3.88 -15.41
N LEU A 191 6.93 2.67 -14.86
CA LEU A 191 7.41 2.32 -13.52
C LEU A 191 8.83 1.74 -13.51
N ALA A 192 9.45 1.45 -14.66
CA ALA A 192 10.78 0.85 -14.73
C ALA A 192 11.85 1.59 -13.89
N PRO A 193 11.88 2.94 -13.81
CA PRO A 193 12.85 3.66 -13.00
C PRO A 193 12.72 3.45 -11.48
N TYR A 194 11.59 2.91 -11.03
CA TYR A 194 11.22 2.71 -9.63
C TYR A 194 11.21 1.25 -9.20
N ILE A 195 11.37 0.32 -10.15
CA ILE A 195 11.39 -1.13 -9.89
C ILE A 195 12.83 -1.64 -9.91
N VAL A 196 13.18 -2.41 -8.89
CA VAL A 196 14.47 -3.13 -8.80
C VAL A 196 14.22 -4.60 -9.11
N PRO A 197 14.69 -5.12 -10.24
CA PRO A 197 14.63 -6.56 -10.53
C PRO A 197 15.54 -7.32 -9.56
N LEU A 198 14.99 -8.28 -8.82
CA LEU A 198 15.69 -9.06 -7.81
C LEU A 198 15.34 -10.55 -7.96
N PHE A 199 16.27 -11.43 -7.58
CA PHE A 199 16.07 -12.88 -7.51
C PHE A 199 15.49 -13.49 -8.79
N GLY A 200 15.86 -12.93 -9.96
CA GLY A 200 15.39 -13.39 -11.26
C GLY A 200 14.00 -12.87 -11.67
N SER A 201 13.39 -11.99 -10.90
CA SER A 201 12.11 -11.37 -11.28
C SER A 201 12.26 -10.47 -12.49
N THR A 202 11.31 -10.54 -13.42
CA THR A 202 11.32 -9.76 -14.68
C THR A 202 10.07 -8.92 -14.87
N ARG A 203 9.03 -9.15 -14.06
CA ARG A 203 7.72 -8.47 -14.12
C ARG A 203 6.94 -8.62 -12.82
N ASP A 204 5.92 -7.81 -12.67
CA ASP A 204 4.88 -8.00 -11.66
C ASP A 204 3.97 -9.18 -12.08
N GLU A 205 3.95 -10.27 -11.29
CA GLU A 205 3.39 -11.55 -11.72
C GLU A 205 1.86 -11.55 -11.81
N ALA A 206 1.17 -10.69 -11.07
CA ALA A 206 -0.29 -10.69 -11.01
C ALA A 206 -0.96 -9.96 -12.18
N ILE A 207 -0.24 -9.14 -12.96
CA ILE A 207 -0.79 -8.42 -14.11
C ILE A 207 -1.28 -9.41 -15.16
N ARG A 208 -2.54 -9.27 -15.57
CA ARG A 208 -3.20 -10.13 -16.56
C ARG A 208 -3.51 -9.33 -17.84
N PRO A 209 -2.61 -9.28 -18.84
CA PRO A 209 -2.82 -8.50 -20.06
C PRO A 209 -4.03 -8.94 -20.90
N ARG A 210 -4.51 -10.17 -20.68
CA ARG A 210 -5.68 -10.76 -21.38
C ARG A 210 -6.96 -10.69 -20.55
N MET A 211 -6.99 -9.89 -19.47
CA MET A 211 -8.22 -9.70 -18.70
C MET A 211 -9.33 -9.18 -19.63
N SER A 212 -10.52 -9.71 -19.49
CA SER A 212 -11.66 -9.39 -20.33
C SER A 212 -12.98 -9.59 -19.58
N GLU A 213 -14.04 -8.95 -20.01
CA GLU A 213 -15.40 -9.11 -19.48
C GLU A 213 -15.82 -10.59 -19.43
N ARG A 214 -15.46 -11.38 -20.45
CA ARG A 214 -15.75 -12.82 -20.49
C ARG A 214 -15.03 -13.61 -19.39
N LEU A 215 -13.81 -13.23 -19.01
CA LEU A 215 -13.08 -13.86 -17.91
C LEU A 215 -13.68 -13.45 -16.57
N LEU A 216 -14.01 -12.18 -16.39
CA LEU A 216 -14.65 -11.65 -15.18
C LEU A 216 -16.02 -12.31 -14.94
N ALA A 217 -16.87 -12.40 -15.97
CA ALA A 217 -18.18 -13.03 -15.88
C ALA A 217 -18.14 -14.53 -15.51
N ARG A 218 -17.01 -15.21 -15.73
CA ARG A 218 -16.80 -16.64 -15.42
C ARG A 218 -15.95 -16.88 -14.18
N ALA A 219 -15.44 -15.83 -13.57
CA ALA A 219 -14.60 -15.97 -12.40
C ALA A 219 -15.41 -16.62 -11.24
N PRO A 220 -14.82 -17.59 -10.53
CA PRO A 220 -15.51 -18.23 -9.41
C PRO A 220 -15.70 -17.24 -8.27
N HIS A 221 -16.84 -17.32 -7.61
CA HIS A 221 -17.06 -16.60 -6.36
C HIS A 221 -16.08 -17.07 -5.29
N VAL A 222 -15.61 -16.14 -4.46
CA VAL A 222 -14.68 -16.40 -3.35
C VAL A 222 -15.41 -16.43 -2.00
N THR A 223 -16.70 -16.17 -1.99
CA THR A 223 -17.57 -16.26 -0.83
C THR A 223 -18.79 -17.14 -1.12
N ASN A 224 -19.43 -17.64 -0.05
CA ASN A 224 -20.71 -18.35 -0.13
C ASN A 224 -21.88 -17.43 0.25
N VAL A 225 -21.72 -16.12 0.13
CA VAL A 225 -22.78 -15.14 0.41
C VAL A 225 -23.83 -15.22 -0.70
N PRO A 226 -25.13 -15.43 -0.38
CA PRO A 226 -26.19 -15.35 -1.39
C PRO A 226 -26.15 -13.99 -2.10
N ASP A 227 -26.20 -14.01 -3.44
CA ASP A 227 -26.08 -12.81 -4.27
C ASP A 227 -24.78 -12.01 -4.06
N GLY A 228 -23.72 -12.65 -3.55
CA GLY A 228 -22.41 -12.06 -3.37
C GLY A 228 -21.79 -11.67 -4.72
N ILE A 229 -21.02 -10.58 -4.73
CA ILE A 229 -20.43 -10.04 -5.96
C ILE A 229 -18.93 -10.35 -6.09
N LEU A 230 -18.29 -10.79 -5.00
CA LEU A 230 -16.85 -11.02 -5.01
C LEU A 230 -16.46 -12.30 -5.72
N THR A 231 -15.50 -12.18 -6.60
CA THR A 231 -14.91 -13.27 -7.36
C THR A 231 -13.39 -13.26 -7.27
N ALA A 232 -12.74 -14.33 -7.69
CA ALA A 232 -11.28 -14.40 -7.81
C ALA A 232 -10.67 -13.41 -8.83
N ALA A 233 -11.48 -12.65 -9.55
CA ALA A 233 -11.04 -11.67 -10.53
C ALA A 233 -11.27 -10.23 -10.12
N ASN A 234 -12.11 -9.96 -9.11
CA ASN A 234 -12.40 -8.63 -8.59
C ASN A 234 -12.00 -8.45 -7.10
N ALA A 235 -11.21 -9.39 -6.58
CA ALA A 235 -10.46 -9.33 -5.34
C ALA A 235 -8.96 -9.45 -5.62
N CYS A 236 -8.12 -8.73 -4.90
CA CYS A 236 -6.67 -8.79 -5.06
C CYS A 236 -6.12 -10.17 -4.66
N THR A 237 -4.95 -10.51 -5.16
CA THR A 237 -4.19 -11.68 -4.70
C THR A 237 -3.33 -11.33 -3.48
N MET A 238 -2.99 -12.33 -2.67
CA MET A 238 -1.95 -12.21 -1.65
C MET A 238 -0.59 -12.32 -2.31
N ASN A 239 0.34 -11.43 -1.93
CA ASN A 239 1.57 -11.24 -2.67
C ASN A 239 2.80 -11.12 -1.76
N ASP A 240 3.95 -11.30 -2.40
CA ASP A 240 5.27 -11.06 -1.85
C ASP A 240 5.84 -9.78 -2.47
N GLY A 241 6.41 -8.88 -1.67
CA GLY A 241 6.97 -7.64 -2.19
C GLY A 241 7.61 -6.77 -1.12
N ALA A 242 8.41 -5.80 -1.56
CA ALA A 242 9.01 -4.79 -0.70
C ALA A 242 9.03 -3.44 -1.40
N ALA A 243 8.78 -2.37 -0.65
CA ALA A 243 8.84 -1.00 -1.13
C ALA A 243 9.27 -0.07 0.01
N PHE A 244 10.18 0.86 -0.29
CA PHE A 244 10.62 1.88 0.66
C PHE A 244 10.72 3.24 -0.04
N VAL A 245 10.50 4.30 0.73
CA VAL A 245 10.68 5.70 0.35
C VAL A 245 11.65 6.38 1.33
N ALA A 246 12.31 7.42 0.86
CA ALA A 246 13.19 8.26 1.68
C ALA A 246 12.48 9.58 1.99
N LEU A 247 12.43 9.94 3.28
CA LEU A 247 11.87 11.19 3.76
C LEU A 247 12.97 12.05 4.40
N ALA A 248 12.88 13.36 4.20
CA ALA A 248 13.83 14.29 4.78
C ALA A 248 13.19 15.62 5.20
N SER A 249 13.84 16.28 6.17
CA SER A 249 13.52 17.67 6.56
C SER A 249 14.00 18.66 5.50
N ASP A 250 13.44 19.87 5.51
CA ASP A 250 13.89 20.97 4.66
C ASP A 250 15.39 21.31 4.88
N ASP A 251 15.84 21.29 6.14
CA ASP A 251 17.24 21.53 6.50
C ASP A 251 18.15 20.45 5.91
N TRP A 252 17.75 19.19 6.00
CA TRP A 252 18.51 18.07 5.41
C TRP A 252 18.60 18.19 3.89
N VAL A 253 17.47 18.51 3.22
CA VAL A 253 17.41 18.69 1.77
C VAL A 253 18.39 19.79 1.32
N LYS A 254 18.38 20.94 2.00
CA LYS A 254 19.30 22.05 1.71
C LYS A 254 20.76 21.68 1.96
N ALA A 255 21.05 21.06 3.10
CA ALA A 255 22.41 20.69 3.49
C ALA A 255 23.07 19.69 2.53
N HIS A 256 22.25 18.79 1.93
CA HIS A 256 22.77 17.73 1.03
C HIS A 256 22.49 18.02 -0.45
N GLY A 257 21.95 19.17 -0.82
CA GLY A 257 21.61 19.51 -2.21
C GLY A 257 20.70 18.46 -2.85
N ALA A 258 19.72 17.96 -2.08
CA ALA A 258 18.78 16.95 -2.56
C ALA A 258 17.63 17.59 -3.35
N HIS A 259 17.07 16.83 -4.30
CA HIS A 259 15.94 17.27 -5.12
C HIS A 259 14.72 16.41 -4.78
N PRO A 260 13.80 16.88 -3.94
CA PRO A 260 12.63 16.09 -3.53
C PRO A 260 11.65 15.91 -4.69
N MET A 261 11.01 14.75 -4.72
CA MET A 261 9.93 14.48 -5.67
C MET A 261 8.61 15.09 -5.24
N ALA A 262 8.33 15.10 -3.92
CA ALA A 262 7.10 15.66 -3.38
C ALA A 262 7.30 16.18 -1.96
N GLU A 263 6.36 17.01 -1.50
CA GLU A 263 6.20 17.45 -0.12
C GLU A 263 4.95 16.80 0.47
N ILE A 264 5.04 16.27 1.69
CA ILE A 264 3.87 15.79 2.44
C ILE A 264 3.14 17.02 2.99
N LYS A 265 1.89 17.22 2.58
CA LYS A 265 1.06 18.37 3.00
C LYS A 265 0.20 18.04 4.21
N ALA A 266 -0.40 16.86 4.19
CA ALA A 266 -1.28 16.42 5.25
C ALA A 266 -1.35 14.90 5.33
N VAL A 267 -1.69 14.41 6.52
CA VAL A 267 -1.90 13.00 6.81
C VAL A 267 -3.19 12.81 7.60
N ARG A 268 -3.84 11.67 7.43
CA ARG A 268 -5.09 11.37 8.14
C ARG A 268 -5.24 9.88 8.42
N ALA A 269 -5.08 9.50 9.68
CA ALA A 269 -5.60 8.23 10.18
C ALA A 269 -7.10 8.37 10.48
N SER A 270 -7.89 7.40 10.05
CA SER A 270 -9.35 7.39 10.25
C SER A 270 -9.80 6.02 10.73
N GLY A 271 -10.81 5.99 11.59
CA GLY A 271 -11.48 4.79 12.07
C GLY A 271 -12.97 4.87 11.85
N GLY A 272 -13.62 3.71 11.66
CA GLY A 272 -15.05 3.63 11.41
C GLY A 272 -15.59 2.19 11.48
N ASP A 273 -16.46 1.84 10.56
CA ASP A 273 -17.17 0.55 10.56
C ASP A 273 -16.22 -0.63 10.29
N ALA A 274 -15.83 -1.32 11.36
CA ALA A 274 -14.96 -2.49 11.31
C ALA A 274 -15.53 -3.65 10.48
N ALA A 275 -16.86 -3.68 10.24
CA ALA A 275 -17.50 -4.69 9.42
C ALA A 275 -17.45 -4.37 7.90
N CYS A 276 -17.13 -3.13 7.53
CA CYS A 276 -17.13 -2.62 6.17
C CYS A 276 -15.83 -1.87 5.87
N SER A 277 -14.67 -2.42 6.25
CA SER A 277 -13.35 -1.78 6.12
C SER A 277 -13.07 -1.17 4.73
N PRO A 278 -13.47 -1.75 3.58
CA PRO A 278 -13.24 -1.15 2.26
C PRO A 278 -13.75 0.28 2.10
N LEU A 279 -14.88 0.63 2.72
CA LEU A 279 -15.48 1.97 2.62
C LEU A 279 -14.73 3.05 3.43
N MET A 280 -13.75 2.66 4.24
CA MET A 280 -12.97 3.61 5.04
C MET A 280 -12.03 4.46 4.19
N ALA A 281 -11.69 4.03 2.97
CA ALA A 281 -10.83 4.79 2.07
C ALA A 281 -11.40 6.16 1.77
N ASP A 282 -12.62 6.22 1.23
CA ASP A 282 -13.25 7.48 0.86
C ASP A 282 -13.54 8.36 2.07
N GLN A 283 -13.92 7.75 3.21
CA GLN A 283 -14.08 8.48 4.48
C GLN A 283 -12.80 9.19 4.92
N ALA A 284 -11.65 8.52 4.84
CA ALA A 284 -10.36 9.09 5.23
C ALA A 284 -9.96 10.24 4.30
N VAL A 285 -10.14 10.07 2.98
CA VAL A 285 -9.83 11.11 1.99
C VAL A 285 -10.75 12.31 2.14
N SER A 286 -12.07 12.11 2.30
CA SER A 286 -13.01 13.20 2.52
C SER A 286 -12.65 14.03 3.77
N GLN A 287 -12.28 13.37 4.87
CA GLN A 287 -11.83 14.06 6.09
C GLN A 287 -10.51 14.80 5.89
N LEU A 288 -9.56 14.21 5.15
CA LEU A 288 -8.27 14.81 4.83
C LEU A 288 -8.46 16.10 4.02
N LEU A 289 -9.18 16.00 2.90
CA LEU A 289 -9.43 17.14 2.00
C LEU A 289 -10.22 18.26 2.67
N SER A 290 -11.27 17.91 3.41
CA SER A 290 -12.07 18.90 4.17
C SER A 290 -11.22 19.70 5.16
N ARG A 291 -10.26 19.04 5.84
CA ARG A 291 -9.35 19.73 6.78
C ARG A 291 -8.40 20.69 6.09
N GLU A 292 -7.97 20.36 4.88
CA GLU A 292 -7.05 21.17 4.08
C GLU A 292 -7.77 22.21 3.21
N GLY A 293 -9.11 22.26 3.24
CA GLY A 293 -9.92 23.18 2.44
C GLY A 293 -9.88 22.88 0.95
N LEU A 294 -9.65 21.60 0.59
CA LEU A 294 -9.58 21.10 -0.78
C LEU A 294 -10.82 20.28 -1.11
N SER A 295 -11.15 20.22 -2.39
CA SER A 295 -12.15 19.33 -2.99
C SER A 295 -11.48 18.18 -3.75
N TYR A 296 -12.24 17.18 -4.17
CA TYR A 296 -11.74 16.10 -5.02
C TYR A 296 -11.27 16.63 -6.40
N GLU A 297 -11.86 17.70 -6.88
CA GLU A 297 -11.51 18.36 -8.15
C GLU A 297 -10.13 19.01 -8.12
N ASP A 298 -9.61 19.38 -6.94
CA ASP A 298 -8.28 19.95 -6.76
C ASP A 298 -7.16 18.91 -6.85
N ILE A 299 -7.50 17.63 -6.83
CA ILE A 299 -6.53 16.52 -6.81
C ILE A 299 -6.31 15.96 -8.21
N ASP A 300 -5.08 15.89 -8.68
CA ASP A 300 -4.70 15.43 -10.02
C ASP A 300 -4.54 13.92 -10.14
N ALA A 301 -4.29 13.24 -9.02
CA ALA A 301 -4.14 11.79 -8.97
C ALA A 301 -4.55 11.22 -7.61
N PHE A 302 -5.27 10.11 -7.64
CA PHE A 302 -5.64 9.31 -6.48
C PHE A 302 -5.05 7.91 -6.62
N GLU A 303 -4.39 7.44 -5.58
CA GLU A 303 -3.95 6.04 -5.42
C GLU A 303 -4.71 5.43 -4.24
N TYR A 304 -5.80 4.75 -4.54
CA TYR A 304 -6.58 3.95 -3.59
C TYR A 304 -6.10 2.51 -3.67
N ASN A 305 -5.69 1.95 -2.56
CA ASN A 305 -5.33 0.53 -2.53
C ASN A 305 -6.60 -0.33 -2.72
N GLU A 306 -6.83 -0.77 -3.93
CA GLU A 306 -7.99 -1.55 -4.35
C GLU A 306 -7.85 -3.05 -4.02
N ALA A 307 -7.75 -3.38 -2.72
CA ALA A 307 -7.75 -4.78 -2.28
C ALA A 307 -9.00 -5.54 -2.74
N PHE A 308 -10.10 -4.84 -2.91
CA PHE A 308 -11.36 -5.31 -3.49
C PHE A 308 -11.87 -4.26 -4.47
N ALA A 309 -12.45 -4.71 -5.58
CA ALA A 309 -12.94 -3.82 -6.63
C ALA A 309 -14.04 -2.86 -6.15
N VAL A 310 -14.76 -3.21 -5.08
CA VAL A 310 -15.74 -2.34 -4.44
C VAL A 310 -15.16 -0.99 -4.02
N ILE A 311 -13.86 -0.93 -3.67
CA ILE A 311 -13.19 0.33 -3.26
C ILE A 311 -13.14 1.30 -4.43
N SER A 312 -12.69 0.83 -5.59
CA SER A 312 -12.61 1.65 -6.82
C SER A 312 -13.98 1.93 -7.41
N ALA A 313 -14.90 0.98 -7.37
CA ALA A 313 -16.27 1.17 -7.85
C ALA A 313 -17.01 2.22 -7.01
N ASP A 314 -16.92 2.17 -5.66
CA ASP A 314 -17.53 3.17 -4.76
C ASP A 314 -16.96 4.59 -5.04
N PHE A 315 -15.64 4.70 -5.26
CA PHE A 315 -15.03 5.98 -5.62
C PHE A 315 -15.57 6.50 -6.95
N MET A 316 -15.62 5.68 -7.98
CA MET A 316 -16.05 6.09 -9.32
C MET A 316 -17.54 6.52 -9.34
N GLU A 317 -18.36 5.87 -8.53
CA GLU A 317 -19.78 6.21 -8.37
C GLU A 317 -19.96 7.54 -7.62
N ARG A 318 -19.21 7.74 -6.53
CA ARG A 318 -19.29 8.96 -5.72
C ARG A 318 -18.67 10.18 -6.39
N HIS A 319 -17.62 9.99 -7.17
CA HIS A 319 -16.80 11.07 -7.72
C HIS A 319 -16.65 10.96 -9.26
N PRO A 320 -17.76 10.95 -10.01
CA PRO A 320 -17.73 10.73 -11.47
C PRO A 320 -16.93 11.78 -12.24
N SER A 321 -16.80 13.02 -11.72
CA SER A 321 -16.03 14.11 -12.33
C SER A 321 -14.51 13.86 -12.33
N VAL A 322 -14.01 13.06 -11.40
CA VAL A 322 -12.59 12.79 -11.23
C VAL A 322 -12.22 11.30 -11.32
N LYS A 323 -13.14 10.44 -11.70
CA LYS A 323 -12.95 8.99 -11.79
C LYS A 323 -11.72 8.55 -12.61
N ASP A 324 -11.37 9.32 -13.64
CA ASP A 324 -10.22 9.03 -14.49
C ASP A 324 -8.87 9.37 -13.82
N ARG A 325 -8.89 10.03 -12.66
CA ARG A 325 -7.71 10.33 -11.84
C ARG A 325 -7.40 9.24 -10.82
N LEU A 326 -8.31 8.27 -10.64
CA LEU A 326 -8.13 7.13 -9.75
C LEU A 326 -7.18 6.10 -10.37
N ASN A 327 -6.18 5.62 -9.63
CA ASN A 327 -5.31 4.50 -9.98
C ASN A 327 -4.86 4.50 -11.45
N CYS A 328 -4.30 5.63 -11.89
CA CYS A 328 -4.01 5.88 -13.32
C CYS A 328 -3.04 4.87 -13.94
N PHE A 329 -2.23 4.22 -13.10
CA PHE A 329 -1.30 3.17 -13.50
C PHE A 329 -1.83 1.75 -13.25
N GLY A 330 -3.08 1.60 -12.82
CA GLY A 330 -3.63 0.38 -12.24
C GLY A 330 -3.32 0.29 -10.76
N GLY A 331 -3.93 -0.64 -10.05
CA GLY A 331 -3.76 -0.79 -8.60
C GLY A 331 -3.64 -2.24 -8.17
N ALA A 332 -3.92 -2.51 -6.90
CA ALA A 332 -3.71 -3.81 -6.26
C ALA A 332 -4.48 -4.98 -6.89
N LEU A 333 -5.59 -4.73 -7.57
CA LEU A 333 -6.30 -5.78 -8.34
C LEU A 333 -5.41 -6.35 -9.45
N ALA A 334 -4.57 -5.50 -10.05
CA ALA A 334 -3.68 -5.90 -11.14
C ALA A 334 -2.28 -6.27 -10.65
N TYR A 335 -1.68 -5.45 -9.78
CA TYR A 335 -0.31 -5.69 -9.29
C TYR A 335 -0.25 -6.75 -8.20
N GLY A 336 -1.30 -6.87 -7.40
CA GLY A 336 -1.33 -7.65 -6.17
C GLY A 336 -1.16 -6.78 -4.92
N HIS A 337 -1.20 -7.42 -3.75
CA HIS A 337 -1.24 -6.70 -2.48
C HIS A 337 -0.29 -7.32 -1.44
N PRO A 338 1.00 -6.95 -1.45
CA PRO A 338 1.92 -7.28 -0.37
C PRO A 338 1.63 -6.37 0.83
N TYR A 339 0.74 -6.78 1.73
CA TYR A 339 0.08 -5.96 2.77
C TYR A 339 0.98 -4.93 3.44
N GLY A 340 2.09 -5.40 4.05
CA GLY A 340 3.01 -4.54 4.78
C GLY A 340 3.81 -3.56 3.91
N ALA A 341 3.87 -3.78 2.57
CA ALA A 341 4.65 -2.95 1.64
C ALA A 341 3.78 -2.02 0.79
N SER A 342 2.48 -2.31 0.62
CA SER A 342 1.61 -1.63 -0.36
C SER A 342 1.50 -0.13 -0.15
N GLY A 343 1.59 0.38 1.09
CA GLY A 343 1.55 1.82 1.35
C GLY A 343 2.69 2.59 0.70
N ALA A 344 3.90 2.03 0.72
CA ALA A 344 5.05 2.62 0.05
C ALA A 344 4.98 2.41 -1.48
N GLU A 345 4.41 1.28 -1.93
CA GLU A 345 4.19 1.02 -3.35
C GLU A 345 3.28 2.06 -3.99
N ILE A 346 2.08 2.29 -3.42
CA ILE A 346 1.14 3.28 -3.97
C ILE A 346 1.68 4.71 -3.86
N MET A 347 2.49 5.02 -2.84
CA MET A 347 3.17 6.31 -2.74
C MET A 347 4.19 6.50 -3.88
N ILE A 348 4.94 5.46 -4.24
CA ILE A 348 5.86 5.48 -5.38
C ILE A 348 5.10 5.66 -6.69
N HIS A 349 3.99 4.93 -6.87
CA HIS A 349 3.13 5.07 -8.05
C HIS A 349 2.55 6.47 -8.15
N LEU A 350 2.05 7.04 -7.05
CA LEU A 350 1.51 8.39 -6.99
C LEU A 350 2.54 9.45 -7.43
N MET A 351 3.77 9.38 -6.88
CA MET A 351 4.84 10.27 -7.30
C MET A 351 5.17 10.13 -8.80
N ALA A 352 5.19 8.90 -9.33
CA ALA A 352 5.45 8.65 -10.74
C ALA A 352 4.32 9.20 -11.64
N ILE A 353 3.05 9.06 -11.22
CA ILE A 353 1.88 9.60 -11.93
C ILE A 353 1.92 11.14 -11.95
N LEU A 354 2.16 11.77 -10.80
CA LEU A 354 2.25 13.23 -10.71
C LEU A 354 3.37 13.77 -11.59
N LYS A 355 4.52 13.09 -11.62
CA LYS A 355 5.63 13.44 -12.53
C LYS A 355 5.20 13.35 -14.00
N GLN A 356 4.58 12.23 -14.40
CA GLN A 356 4.20 12.02 -15.79
C GLN A 356 3.13 13.01 -16.26
N LYS A 357 2.17 13.34 -15.38
CA LYS A 357 1.07 14.26 -15.70
C LYS A 357 1.40 15.73 -15.46
N ASN A 358 2.57 16.04 -14.89
CA ASN A 358 2.87 17.36 -14.33
C ASN A 358 1.76 17.86 -13.38
N GLY A 359 1.15 16.92 -12.63
CA GLY A 359 0.09 17.19 -11.68
C GLY A 359 0.61 17.91 -10.44
N HIS A 360 -0.29 18.58 -9.69
CA HIS A 360 0.04 19.33 -8.48
C HIS A 360 -0.14 18.49 -7.22
N TYR A 361 -1.37 18.12 -6.93
CA TYR A 361 -1.73 17.38 -5.73
C TYR A 361 -2.05 15.93 -6.05
N GLY A 362 -1.65 15.05 -5.12
CA GLY A 362 -2.02 13.65 -5.17
C GLY A 362 -2.37 13.11 -3.78
N VAL A 363 -3.25 12.14 -3.74
CA VAL A 363 -3.67 11.47 -2.50
C VAL A 363 -3.43 9.97 -2.63
N ALA A 364 -2.72 9.40 -1.64
CA ALA A 364 -2.62 7.96 -1.44
C ALA A 364 -3.46 7.55 -0.23
N VAL A 365 -4.23 6.45 -0.34
CA VAL A 365 -5.05 5.94 0.76
C VAL A 365 -5.12 4.42 0.77
N ILE A 366 -5.06 3.84 1.96
CA ILE A 366 -5.27 2.41 2.18
C ILE A 366 -6.32 2.20 3.27
N PRO A 367 -7.44 1.57 2.95
CA PRO A 367 -8.32 1.00 3.97
C PRO A 367 -7.72 -0.30 4.50
N ALA A 368 -7.78 -0.52 5.80
CA ALA A 368 -7.20 -1.69 6.44
C ALA A 368 -8.21 -2.46 7.29
N ALA A 369 -7.90 -3.73 7.54
CA ALA A 369 -8.72 -4.61 8.36
C ALA A 369 -9.00 -3.99 9.74
N GLY A 370 -10.21 -4.17 10.24
CA GLY A 370 -10.65 -3.57 11.50
C GLY A 370 -11.31 -2.20 11.37
N GLY A 371 -11.61 -1.75 10.13
CA GLY A 371 -12.33 -0.48 9.89
C GLY A 371 -11.46 0.76 10.09
N VAL A 372 -10.19 0.67 9.78
CA VAL A 372 -9.25 1.79 9.81
C VAL A 372 -8.79 2.15 8.39
N ALA A 373 -8.30 3.35 8.19
CA ALA A 373 -7.67 3.78 6.95
C ALA A 373 -6.58 4.82 7.23
N GLU A 374 -5.58 4.86 6.36
CA GLU A 374 -4.54 5.86 6.36
C GLU A 374 -4.55 6.59 5.01
N ALA A 375 -4.51 7.93 5.02
CA ALA A 375 -4.48 8.77 3.82
C ALA A 375 -3.39 9.85 3.93
N ILE A 376 -2.67 10.07 2.84
CA ILE A 376 -1.60 11.08 2.74
C ILE A 376 -1.81 11.94 1.50
N LEU A 377 -1.82 13.25 1.68
CA LEU A 377 -1.80 14.27 0.62
C LEU A 377 -0.36 14.70 0.37
N ILE A 378 0.05 14.66 -0.88
CA ILE A 378 1.35 15.15 -1.33
C ILE A 378 1.23 16.25 -2.38
N GLU A 379 2.17 17.19 -2.36
CA GLU A 379 2.35 18.20 -3.40
C GLU A 379 3.59 17.87 -4.24
N ASN A 380 3.44 17.81 -5.54
CA ASN A 380 4.53 17.54 -6.49
C ASN A 380 5.55 18.70 -6.49
N LYS A 381 6.82 18.38 -6.35
CA LYS A 381 7.93 19.37 -6.43
C LYS A 381 8.78 19.22 -7.70
N MET A 382 8.49 18.24 -8.54
CA MET A 382 9.24 18.01 -9.77
C MET A 382 8.82 19.02 -10.86
N GLY A 383 9.78 19.83 -11.34
CA GLY A 383 9.60 20.73 -12.48
C GLY A 383 8.82 22.02 -12.20
N ARG A 384 8.61 22.41 -10.93
CA ARG A 384 7.89 23.64 -10.55
C ARG A 384 8.79 24.76 -10.01
N ASP A 385 10.08 24.47 -9.76
CA ASP A 385 11.09 25.45 -9.34
C ASP A 385 12.01 25.83 -10.52
N ALA A 386 11.41 26.27 -11.65
CA ALA A 386 12.11 26.85 -12.77
C ALA A 386 11.59 28.26 -13.05
#